data_9028bd0fa8490792b12f1d3823190024
#
_entry.id   9028bd0fa8490792b12f1d3823190024
#
_cell.length_a   1.000
_cell.length_b   1.000
_cell.length_c   1.000
_cell.angle_alpha   90.00
_cell.angle_beta   90.00
_cell.angle_gamma   90.00
#
_symmetry.space_group_name_H-M   'P 1'
#
loop_
_entity.id
_entity.type
_entity.pdbx_description
1 polymer ?
#
loop_
_entity_poly.entity_id
_entity_poly.type
_entity_poly.pdbx_seq_one_letter_code
_entity_poly.pdbx_strand_id
1 'polypeptide(L)'
;AANPETGINAIDSMSLLLNLIQAKYSALYKAKEAGSYCVLKVASRYEGYSLSIPDHCSATLNKQFMPHESLDDFIQDIYTLFQENHIPGTLSVQKSMPTYSAYQVDPQNPNLAHILDIVKEKHGMSLPLVVNQSVSDANIFSHDLHIPTILFGPQGHDYHKANEYVIASSIPKYMDTFIDWYFSS
;
A
#
# COMPACT_ATOMS: atom_id res chain seq x y z
N ALA A 1 -13.09 -25.90 -24.31
CA ALA A 1 -14.15 -26.75 -23.77
C ALA A 1 -15.34 -26.79 -24.72
N ALA A 2 -15.87 -27.98 -24.97
CA ALA A 2 -17.00 -28.13 -25.89
C ALA A 2 -18.34 -27.65 -25.30
N ASN A 3 -18.49 -27.81 -23.97
CA ASN A 3 -19.68 -27.42 -23.22
C ASN A 3 -19.26 -26.58 -22.00
N PRO A 4 -18.89 -25.31 -22.16
CA PRO A 4 -18.37 -24.47 -21.07
C PRO A 4 -19.40 -24.22 -19.97
N GLU A 5 -20.69 -24.33 -20.28
CA GLU A 5 -21.78 -24.15 -19.32
C GLU A 5 -21.94 -25.28 -18.31
N THR A 6 -21.25 -26.45 -18.53
CA THR A 6 -21.34 -27.60 -17.64
C THR A 6 -20.35 -27.54 -16.46
N GLY A 7 -19.47 -26.54 -16.42
CA GLY A 7 -18.46 -26.41 -15.39
C GLY A 7 -18.29 -24.96 -14.90
N ILE A 8 -17.55 -24.80 -13.81
CA ILE A 8 -17.18 -23.47 -13.29
C ILE A 8 -15.79 -23.14 -13.80
N ASN A 9 -15.68 -22.02 -14.54
CA ASN A 9 -14.41 -21.48 -15.00
C ASN A 9 -13.81 -20.59 -13.91
N ALA A 10 -12.77 -21.05 -13.25
CA ALA A 10 -12.12 -20.31 -12.16
C ALA A 10 -11.49 -18.99 -12.64
N ILE A 11 -11.10 -18.87 -13.92
CA ILE A 11 -10.58 -17.61 -14.47
C ILE A 11 -11.70 -16.58 -14.60
N ASP A 12 -12.88 -16.98 -15.07
CA ASP A 12 -14.03 -16.08 -15.21
C ASP A 12 -14.50 -15.59 -13.83
N SER A 13 -14.58 -16.51 -12.85
CA SER A 13 -14.92 -16.17 -11.46
C SER A 13 -13.91 -15.20 -10.85
N MET A 14 -12.61 -15.44 -11.02
CA MET A 14 -11.55 -14.55 -10.55
C MET A 14 -11.61 -13.19 -11.25
N SER A 15 -11.84 -13.15 -12.57
CA SER A 15 -11.94 -11.91 -13.34
C SER A 15 -13.10 -11.05 -12.86
N LEU A 16 -14.25 -11.67 -12.58
CA LEU A 16 -15.40 -10.94 -12.03
C LEU A 16 -15.09 -10.37 -10.64
N LEU A 17 -14.52 -11.17 -9.75
CA LEU A 17 -14.12 -10.70 -8.41
C LEU A 17 -13.13 -9.54 -8.47
N LEU A 18 -12.07 -9.65 -9.30
CA LEU A 18 -11.07 -8.59 -9.45
C LEU A 18 -11.67 -7.29 -10.00
N ASN A 19 -12.61 -7.37 -10.93
CA ASN A 19 -13.31 -6.19 -11.43
C ASN A 19 -14.15 -5.51 -10.34
N LEU A 20 -14.83 -6.26 -9.48
CA LEU A 20 -15.61 -5.72 -8.36
C LEU A 20 -14.70 -5.04 -7.33
N ILE A 21 -13.61 -5.70 -6.94
CA ILE A 21 -12.62 -5.13 -6.02
C ILE A 21 -12.03 -3.84 -6.62
N GLN A 22 -11.63 -3.87 -7.89
CA GLN A 22 -11.07 -2.72 -8.59
C GLN A 22 -12.06 -1.55 -8.63
N ALA A 23 -13.33 -1.79 -8.91
CA ALA A 23 -14.36 -0.75 -8.95
C ALA A 23 -14.53 -0.09 -7.57
N LYS A 24 -14.67 -0.90 -6.50
CA LYS A 24 -14.82 -0.42 -5.13
C LYS A 24 -13.60 0.40 -4.69
N TYR A 25 -12.41 -0.18 -4.75
CA TYR A 25 -11.21 0.45 -4.19
C TYR A 25 -10.67 1.60 -5.04
N SER A 26 -10.90 1.62 -6.35
CA SER A 26 -10.61 2.80 -7.17
C SER A 26 -11.50 4.00 -6.82
N ALA A 27 -12.76 3.77 -6.49
CA ALA A 27 -13.67 4.81 -6.05
C ALA A 27 -13.24 5.38 -4.68
N LEU A 28 -12.99 4.50 -3.70
CA LEU A 28 -12.54 4.87 -2.36
C LEU A 28 -11.17 5.61 -2.40
N TYR A 29 -10.23 5.15 -3.22
CA TYR A 29 -8.94 5.81 -3.38
C TYR A 29 -9.08 7.22 -3.96
N LYS A 30 -9.93 7.42 -4.97
CA LYS A 30 -10.22 8.74 -5.53
C LYS A 30 -10.88 9.67 -4.52
N ALA A 31 -11.74 9.13 -3.66
CA ALA A 31 -12.36 9.86 -2.56
C ALA A 31 -11.40 10.13 -1.38
N LYS A 32 -10.18 9.57 -1.39
CA LYS A 32 -9.21 9.58 -0.28
C LYS A 32 -9.70 8.88 0.99
N GLU A 33 -10.60 7.93 0.83
CA GLU A 33 -11.19 7.13 1.91
C GLU A 33 -10.45 5.81 2.12
N ALA A 34 -9.65 5.37 1.15
CA ALA A 34 -8.81 4.18 1.23
C ALA A 34 -7.45 4.40 0.59
N GLY A 35 -6.47 3.61 1.02
CA GLY A 35 -5.16 3.55 0.40
C GLY A 35 -5.18 2.85 -0.98
N SER A 36 -4.07 2.90 -1.69
CA SER A 36 -3.96 2.36 -3.04
C SER A 36 -4.12 0.84 -3.07
N TYR A 37 -4.52 0.33 -4.22
CA TYR A 37 -4.71 -1.09 -4.49
C TYR A 37 -4.15 -1.42 -5.87
N CYS A 38 -3.51 -2.60 -5.99
CA CYS A 38 -2.97 -3.09 -7.26
C CYS A 38 -3.03 -4.61 -7.34
N VAL A 39 -3.43 -5.15 -8.49
CA VAL A 39 -3.26 -6.55 -8.83
C VAL A 39 -1.85 -6.76 -9.37
N LEU A 40 -1.04 -7.54 -8.67
CA LEU A 40 0.35 -7.79 -9.05
C LEU A 40 0.50 -9.01 -9.96
N LYS A 41 -0.36 -10.02 -9.79
CA LYS A 41 -0.27 -11.27 -10.54
C LYS A 41 -1.63 -11.94 -10.61
N VAL A 42 -1.93 -12.53 -11.75
CA VAL A 42 -3.02 -13.50 -11.93
C VAL A 42 -2.42 -14.74 -12.58
N ALA A 43 -2.72 -15.91 -12.06
CA ALA A 43 -2.21 -17.16 -12.58
C ALA A 43 -3.28 -18.25 -12.48
N SER A 44 -3.40 -19.06 -13.54
CA SER A 44 -4.17 -20.29 -13.53
C SER A 44 -3.20 -21.45 -13.74
N ARG A 45 -3.28 -22.46 -12.89
CA ARG A 45 -2.60 -23.73 -13.13
C ARG A 45 -3.42 -24.53 -14.13
N TYR A 46 -2.74 -24.94 -15.14
CA TYR A 46 -3.30 -25.83 -16.15
C TYR A 46 -2.40 -27.07 -16.26
N GLU A 47 -2.79 -28.14 -15.58
CA GLU A 47 -2.04 -29.43 -15.57
C GLU A 47 -2.73 -30.52 -16.38
N GLY A 48 -3.78 -30.14 -17.12
CA GLY A 48 -4.61 -31.08 -17.83
C GLY A 48 -4.61 -30.92 -19.33
N TYR A 49 -5.63 -31.48 -19.96
CA TYR A 49 -5.89 -31.33 -21.38
C TYR A 49 -6.25 -29.90 -21.74
N SER A 50 -5.58 -29.34 -22.76
CA SER A 50 -5.65 -27.90 -23.11
C SER A 50 -7.04 -27.35 -23.47
N LEU A 51 -8.06 -28.16 -23.53
CA LEU A 51 -9.44 -27.79 -23.79
C LEU A 51 -10.36 -27.95 -22.56
N SER A 52 -9.83 -28.25 -21.39
CA SER A 52 -10.61 -28.34 -20.15
C SER A 52 -10.91 -26.95 -19.59
N ILE A 53 -12.00 -26.86 -18.83
CA ILE A 53 -12.34 -25.65 -18.09
C ILE A 53 -11.35 -25.50 -16.93
N PRO A 54 -10.69 -24.34 -16.72
CA PRO A 54 -9.79 -24.12 -15.60
C PRO A 54 -10.54 -24.24 -14.27
N ASP A 55 -10.07 -25.13 -13.39
CA ASP A 55 -10.64 -25.39 -12.07
C ASP A 55 -9.99 -24.55 -10.95
N HIS A 56 -8.87 -23.88 -11.26
CA HIS A 56 -8.13 -23.05 -10.31
C HIS A 56 -7.63 -21.77 -10.95
N CYS A 57 -7.76 -20.67 -10.21
CA CYS A 57 -7.15 -19.38 -10.52
C CYS A 57 -6.74 -18.67 -9.24
N SER A 58 -5.54 -18.10 -9.24
CA SER A 58 -5.02 -17.30 -8.11
C SER A 58 -4.67 -15.90 -8.54
N ALA A 59 -4.85 -14.95 -7.64
CA ALA A 59 -4.40 -13.57 -7.82
C ALA A 59 -3.58 -13.11 -6.61
N THR A 60 -2.55 -12.32 -6.87
CA THR A 60 -1.78 -11.63 -5.83
C THR A 60 -2.14 -10.15 -5.85
N LEU A 61 -2.56 -9.64 -4.71
CA LEU A 61 -2.98 -8.27 -4.54
C LEU A 61 -2.01 -7.54 -3.62
N ASN A 62 -1.71 -6.29 -3.93
CA ASN A 62 -1.06 -5.35 -3.03
C ASN A 62 -2.07 -4.28 -2.61
N LYS A 63 -2.18 -4.03 -1.32
CA LYS A 63 -3.03 -2.99 -0.74
C LYS A 63 -2.21 -2.16 0.23
N GLN A 64 -2.15 -0.87 -0.02
CA GLN A 64 -1.63 0.10 0.94
C GLN A 64 -2.78 0.50 1.87
N PHE A 65 -2.56 0.45 3.17
CA PHE A 65 -3.58 0.79 4.16
C PHE A 65 -3.43 2.22 4.65
N MET A 66 -4.54 2.92 4.78
CA MET A 66 -4.61 4.15 5.59
C MET A 66 -4.64 3.77 7.07
N PRO A 67 -4.30 4.69 8.01
CA PRO A 67 -4.28 4.37 9.45
C PRO A 67 -5.59 3.84 10.03
N HIS A 68 -6.72 4.12 9.40
CA HIS A 68 -8.05 3.66 9.80
C HIS A 68 -8.52 2.36 9.12
N GLU A 69 -7.74 1.84 8.17
CA GLU A 69 -8.03 0.59 7.47
C GLU A 69 -7.33 -0.59 8.15
N SER A 70 -7.92 -1.78 8.07
CA SER A 70 -7.31 -3.01 8.53
C SER A 70 -7.26 -4.07 7.41
N LEU A 71 -6.30 -4.99 7.54
CA LEU A 71 -6.20 -6.14 6.62
C LEU A 71 -7.41 -7.06 6.76
N ASP A 72 -7.91 -7.25 7.97
CA ASP A 72 -9.03 -8.15 8.23
C ASP A 72 -10.32 -7.61 7.60
N ASP A 73 -10.56 -6.30 7.67
CA ASP A 73 -11.69 -5.66 6.98
C ASP A 73 -11.57 -5.81 5.47
N PHE A 74 -10.37 -5.64 4.92
CA PHE A 74 -10.12 -5.82 3.49
C PHE A 74 -10.40 -7.27 3.04
N ILE A 75 -9.96 -8.25 3.82
CA ILE A 75 -10.23 -9.68 3.55
C ILE A 75 -11.74 -9.95 3.63
N GLN A 76 -12.42 -9.42 4.65
CA GLN A 76 -13.85 -9.59 4.81
C GLN A 76 -14.63 -8.96 3.64
N ASP A 77 -14.18 -7.81 3.17
CA ASP A 77 -14.76 -7.16 1.98
C ASP A 77 -14.66 -8.04 0.73
N ILE A 78 -13.51 -8.70 0.53
CA ILE A 78 -13.32 -9.61 -0.60
C ILE A 78 -14.30 -10.78 -0.52
N TYR A 79 -14.49 -11.37 0.67
CA TYR A 79 -15.48 -12.44 0.86
C TYR A 79 -16.91 -11.93 0.64
N THR A 80 -17.24 -10.74 1.13
CA THR A 80 -18.54 -10.11 0.94
C THR A 80 -18.84 -9.89 -0.54
N LEU A 81 -17.90 -9.30 -1.28
CA LEU A 81 -18.06 -9.11 -2.73
C LEU A 81 -18.26 -10.44 -3.48
N PHE A 82 -17.54 -11.49 -3.08
CA PHE A 82 -17.67 -12.81 -3.68
C PHE A 82 -19.08 -13.40 -3.45
N GLN A 83 -19.58 -13.31 -2.22
CA GLN A 83 -20.86 -13.90 -1.82
C GLN A 83 -22.06 -13.11 -2.37
N GLU A 84 -22.06 -11.78 -2.22
CA GLU A 84 -23.19 -10.93 -2.64
C GLU A 84 -23.40 -10.92 -4.15
N ASN A 85 -22.32 -11.12 -4.91
CA ASN A 85 -22.40 -11.22 -6.37
C ASN A 85 -22.56 -12.65 -6.88
N HIS A 86 -22.78 -13.61 -5.98
CA HIS A 86 -23.01 -15.03 -6.32
C HIS A 86 -21.95 -15.60 -7.26
N ILE A 87 -20.67 -15.22 -7.05
CA ILE A 87 -19.57 -15.67 -7.92
C ILE A 87 -19.41 -17.19 -7.77
N PRO A 88 -19.43 -17.96 -8.87
CA PRO A 88 -19.34 -19.41 -8.79
C PRO A 88 -18.00 -19.90 -8.26
N GLY A 89 -17.99 -21.01 -7.51
CA GLY A 89 -16.80 -21.66 -6.98
C GLY A 89 -16.58 -21.44 -5.49
N THR A 90 -15.35 -21.66 -5.04
CA THR A 90 -14.91 -21.44 -3.67
C THR A 90 -13.77 -20.44 -3.63
N LEU A 91 -13.78 -19.55 -2.65
CA LEU A 91 -12.76 -18.54 -2.44
C LEU A 91 -11.94 -18.86 -1.19
N SER A 92 -10.61 -18.75 -1.31
CA SER A 92 -9.69 -18.75 -0.18
C SER A 92 -8.77 -17.56 -0.29
N VAL A 93 -8.67 -16.79 0.79
CA VAL A 93 -7.79 -15.62 0.87
C VAL A 93 -6.69 -15.91 1.89
N GLN A 94 -5.45 -15.68 1.50
CA GLN A 94 -4.28 -15.89 2.36
C GLN A 94 -3.46 -14.62 2.46
N LYS A 95 -3.04 -14.31 3.68
CA LYS A 95 -2.10 -13.22 3.95
C LYS A 95 -0.70 -13.63 3.53
N SER A 96 -0.03 -12.80 2.73
CA SER A 96 1.38 -12.97 2.39
C SER A 96 2.27 -12.08 3.24
N MET A 97 3.41 -12.60 3.66
CA MET A 97 4.44 -11.81 4.35
C MET A 97 5.43 -11.22 3.32
N PRO A 98 6.07 -10.06 3.61
CA PRO A 98 5.89 -9.24 4.81
C PRO A 98 4.61 -8.40 4.75
N THR A 99 4.05 -8.07 5.93
CA THR A 99 2.96 -7.09 6.06
C THR A 99 3.39 -5.99 7.01
N TYR A 100 3.05 -4.76 6.63
CA TYR A 100 3.38 -3.56 7.39
C TYR A 100 2.08 -2.83 7.72
N SER A 101 1.86 -2.57 9.00
CA SER A 101 0.72 -1.78 9.44
C SER A 101 0.93 -0.30 9.15
N ALA A 102 -0.13 0.40 8.80
CA ALA A 102 -0.08 1.84 8.66
C ALA A 102 0.11 2.51 10.03
N TYR A 103 0.73 3.68 10.06
CA TYR A 103 0.91 4.46 11.27
C TYR A 103 0.70 5.94 11.00
N GLN A 104 0.50 6.69 12.04
CA GLN A 104 0.43 8.14 12.02
C GLN A 104 1.15 8.70 13.24
N VAL A 105 1.98 9.69 13.04
CA VAL A 105 2.64 10.43 14.13
C VAL A 105 1.74 11.59 14.56
N ASP A 106 1.65 11.82 15.86
CA ASP A 106 0.94 12.97 16.41
C ASP A 106 1.57 14.27 15.89
N PRO A 107 0.83 15.12 15.18
CA PRO A 107 1.34 16.40 14.70
C PRO A 107 1.84 17.34 15.83
N GLN A 108 1.40 17.11 17.07
CA GLN A 108 1.83 17.87 18.25
C GLN A 108 3.06 17.26 18.94
N ASN A 109 3.65 16.21 18.37
CA ASN A 109 4.87 15.62 18.94
C ASN A 109 5.98 16.67 19.02
N PRO A 110 6.59 16.91 20.20
CA PRO A 110 7.57 18.00 20.38
C PRO A 110 8.83 17.83 19.52
N ASN A 111 9.28 16.59 19.29
CA ASN A 111 10.45 16.34 18.43
C ASN A 111 10.13 16.64 16.96
N LEU A 112 8.89 16.43 16.53
CA LEU A 112 8.43 16.80 15.20
C LEU A 112 8.36 18.33 15.06
N ALA A 113 7.79 19.03 16.04
CA ALA A 113 7.75 20.48 16.05
C ALA A 113 9.16 21.06 15.99
N HIS A 114 10.07 20.53 16.79
CA HIS A 114 11.46 21.00 16.86
C HIS A 114 12.19 20.89 15.51
N ILE A 115 12.09 19.76 14.80
CA ILE A 115 12.74 19.63 13.48
C ILE A 115 12.13 20.57 12.43
N LEU A 116 10.81 20.80 12.48
CA LEU A 116 10.13 21.75 11.59
C LEU A 116 10.55 23.19 11.84
N ASP A 117 10.76 23.57 13.10
CA ASP A 117 11.25 24.89 13.49
C ASP A 117 12.69 25.11 12.99
N ILE A 118 13.58 24.13 13.17
CA ILE A 118 14.95 24.20 12.63
C ILE A 118 14.94 24.42 11.11
N VAL A 119 14.12 23.66 10.36
CA VAL A 119 14.01 23.82 8.91
C VAL A 119 13.54 25.22 8.54
N LYS A 120 12.56 25.74 9.26
CA LYS A 120 12.02 27.08 9.03
C LYS A 120 13.02 28.18 9.33
N GLU A 121 13.70 28.10 10.47
CA GLU A 121 14.67 29.10 10.90
C GLU A 121 15.94 29.10 10.03
N LYS A 122 16.47 27.91 9.74
CA LYS A 122 17.75 27.77 9.04
C LYS A 122 17.64 27.92 7.52
N HIS A 123 16.56 27.44 6.95
CA HIS A 123 16.40 27.37 5.48
C HIS A 123 15.24 28.24 4.94
N GLY A 124 14.46 28.88 5.81
CA GLY A 124 13.30 29.69 5.42
C GLY A 124 12.16 28.88 4.79
N MET A 125 12.14 27.55 5.01
CA MET A 125 11.17 26.65 4.40
C MET A 125 10.13 26.18 5.42
N SER A 126 8.87 26.16 5.01
CA SER A 126 7.79 25.48 5.74
C SER A 126 7.52 24.12 5.07
N LEU A 127 7.75 23.04 5.80
CA LEU A 127 7.50 21.69 5.29
C LEU A 127 6.10 21.23 5.72
N PRO A 128 5.25 20.79 4.77
CA PRO A 128 3.98 20.17 5.12
C PRO A 128 4.21 18.75 5.63
N LEU A 129 3.41 18.32 6.60
CA LEU A 129 3.28 16.91 6.93
C LEU A 129 2.43 16.25 5.86
N VAL A 130 2.97 15.19 5.27
CA VAL A 130 2.30 14.43 4.21
C VAL A 130 2.23 12.96 4.56
N VAL A 131 1.18 12.30 4.11
CA VAL A 131 1.07 10.84 4.21
C VAL A 131 1.97 10.24 3.12
N ASN A 132 2.96 9.46 3.55
CA ASN A 132 3.76 8.66 2.63
C ASN A 132 2.98 7.39 2.23
N GLN A 133 2.83 7.17 0.93
CA GLN A 133 2.15 5.99 0.38
C GLN A 133 3.12 4.81 0.11
N SER A 134 4.30 4.83 0.70
CA SER A 134 5.29 3.77 0.60
C SER A 134 5.54 3.16 1.97
N VAL A 135 5.93 1.89 1.99
CA VAL A 135 6.36 1.20 3.21
C VAL A 135 7.86 1.38 3.43
N SER A 136 8.26 1.43 4.69
CA SER A 136 9.65 1.50 5.12
C SER A 136 9.79 0.91 6.53
N ASP A 137 11.00 0.83 7.05
CA ASP A 137 11.24 0.40 8.44
C ASP A 137 10.56 1.31 9.45
N ALA A 138 10.20 2.54 9.08
CA ALA A 138 9.41 3.44 9.91
C ALA A 138 8.05 2.85 10.33
N ASN A 139 7.46 1.97 9.51
CA ASN A 139 6.23 1.26 9.87
C ASN A 139 6.46 0.35 11.09
N ILE A 140 7.59 -0.37 11.12
CA ILE A 140 7.95 -1.25 12.24
C ILE A 140 8.24 -0.42 13.49
N PHE A 141 9.08 0.62 13.37
CA PHE A 141 9.43 1.47 14.50
C PHE A 141 8.20 2.15 15.09
N SER A 142 7.33 2.70 14.27
CA SER A 142 6.19 3.47 14.75
C SER A 142 5.04 2.58 15.23
N HIS A 143 4.66 1.56 14.43
CA HIS A 143 3.52 0.71 14.76
C HIS A 143 3.87 -0.38 15.78
N ASP A 144 4.92 -1.18 15.52
CA ASP A 144 5.19 -2.36 16.30
C ASP A 144 6.00 -2.05 17.58
N LEU A 145 6.93 -1.09 17.49
CA LEU A 145 7.79 -0.70 18.61
C LEU A 145 7.29 0.56 19.34
N HIS A 146 6.23 1.20 18.86
CA HIS A 146 5.64 2.42 19.43
C HIS A 146 6.64 3.59 19.56
N ILE A 147 7.61 3.65 18.66
CA ILE A 147 8.58 4.75 18.57
C ILE A 147 8.06 5.76 17.53
N PRO A 148 7.70 7.00 17.93
CA PRO A 148 7.27 8.02 16.99
C PRO A 148 8.32 8.24 15.91
N THR A 149 8.00 7.91 14.66
CA THR A 149 8.96 7.89 13.56
C THR A 149 8.42 8.68 12.38
N ILE A 150 9.24 9.58 11.85
CA ILE A 150 8.97 10.34 10.63
C ILE A 150 9.99 9.99 9.55
N LEU A 151 9.58 10.15 8.29
CA LEU A 151 10.49 10.09 7.15
C LEU A 151 10.88 11.51 6.78
N PHE A 152 12.17 11.79 6.88
CA PHE A 152 12.75 13.06 6.51
C PHE A 152 14.06 12.81 5.78
N GLY A 153 14.31 13.50 4.66
CA GLY A 153 15.50 13.27 3.86
C GLY A 153 15.69 14.31 2.76
N PRO A 154 16.75 14.13 1.94
CA PRO A 154 16.98 14.98 0.79
C PRO A 154 15.85 14.88 -0.24
N GLN A 155 15.69 15.92 -1.03
CA GLN A 155 14.68 15.99 -2.07
C GLN A 155 15.05 15.11 -3.26
N GLY A 156 14.12 14.27 -3.73
CA GLY A 156 14.30 13.42 -4.89
C GLY A 156 13.03 13.32 -5.73
N HIS A 157 13.14 12.68 -6.88
CA HIS A 157 12.04 12.49 -7.83
C HIS A 157 12.13 11.12 -8.51
N ASP A 158 11.01 10.72 -9.12
CA ASP A 158 10.88 9.49 -9.89
C ASP A 158 11.21 8.21 -9.11
N TYR A 159 10.85 8.20 -7.82
CA TYR A 159 11.04 7.04 -6.93
C TYR A 159 10.51 5.76 -7.57
N HIS A 160 11.34 4.71 -7.55
CA HIS A 160 11.07 3.39 -8.14
C HIS A 160 10.86 3.40 -9.67
N LYS A 161 11.32 4.44 -10.36
CA LYS A 161 11.26 4.54 -11.82
C LYS A 161 12.65 4.59 -12.44
N ALA A 162 12.72 4.40 -13.76
CA ALA A 162 13.95 4.68 -14.49
C ALA A 162 14.34 6.16 -14.34
N ASN A 163 15.65 6.40 -14.16
CA ASN A 163 16.22 7.74 -13.94
C ASN A 163 15.80 8.39 -12.61
N GLU A 164 15.53 7.61 -11.57
CA GLU A 164 15.40 8.11 -10.19
C GLU A 164 16.62 8.96 -9.83
N TYR A 165 16.39 10.11 -9.22
CA TYR A 165 17.46 11.03 -8.85
C TYR A 165 17.19 11.80 -7.57
N VAL A 166 18.27 12.26 -6.92
CA VAL A 166 18.25 13.18 -5.79
C VAL A 166 18.77 14.57 -6.23
N ILE A 167 18.19 15.63 -5.70
CA ILE A 167 18.68 16.98 -5.90
C ILE A 167 19.88 17.20 -4.99
N ALA A 168 21.09 17.22 -5.57
CA ALA A 168 22.34 17.27 -4.82
C ALA A 168 22.43 18.47 -3.85
N SER A 169 21.88 19.63 -4.21
CA SER A 169 21.83 20.83 -3.35
C SER A 169 20.92 20.70 -2.12
N SER A 170 20.06 19.67 -2.08
CA SER A 170 19.22 19.40 -0.90
C SER A 170 19.94 18.57 0.18
N ILE A 171 21.00 17.84 -0.20
CA ILE A 171 21.75 16.98 0.72
C ILE A 171 22.39 17.77 1.86
N PRO A 172 23.18 18.85 1.61
CA PRO A 172 23.75 19.64 2.70
C PRO A 172 22.69 20.22 3.63
N LYS A 173 21.55 20.70 3.08
CA LYS A 173 20.45 21.24 3.89
C LYS A 173 19.84 20.19 4.82
N TYR A 174 19.67 18.98 4.32
CA TYR A 174 19.21 17.85 5.13
C TYR A 174 20.21 17.53 6.25
N MET A 175 21.50 17.42 5.92
CA MET A 175 22.56 17.12 6.88
C MET A 175 22.63 18.20 7.99
N ASP A 176 22.62 19.47 7.60
CA ASP A 176 22.65 20.60 8.55
C ASP A 176 21.45 20.58 9.50
N THR A 177 20.25 20.29 8.98
CA THR A 177 19.04 20.16 9.79
C THR A 177 19.15 19.02 10.78
N PHE A 178 19.63 17.85 10.30
CA PHE A 178 19.76 16.65 11.13
C PHE A 178 20.79 16.83 12.24
N ILE A 179 21.92 17.48 11.96
CA ILE A 179 22.96 17.78 12.94
C ILE A 179 22.41 18.71 14.01
N ASP A 180 21.76 19.81 13.63
CA ASP A 180 21.21 20.74 14.59
C ASP A 180 20.11 20.11 15.45
N TRP A 181 19.21 19.32 14.85
CA TRP A 181 18.20 18.61 15.60
C TRP A 181 18.78 17.62 16.61
N TYR A 182 19.79 16.86 16.22
CA TYR A 182 20.42 15.86 17.09
C TYR A 182 21.19 16.48 18.27
N PHE A 183 21.87 17.61 18.05
CA PHE A 183 22.68 18.26 19.11
C PHE A 183 21.94 19.31 19.92
N SER A 184 20.73 19.70 19.54
CA SER A 184 19.88 20.64 20.29
C SER A 184 18.72 19.97 21.06
N SER A 185 18.65 18.65 21.00
CA SER A 185 17.61 17.82 21.66
C SER A 185 17.87 17.62 23.14
#